data_5cd3fdb1419abe0cd5a5fb52fb36eea2
#
_entry.id   5cd3fdb1419abe0cd5a5fb52fb36eea2
#
_cell.length_a   1.000
_cell.length_b   1.000
_cell.length_c   1.000
_cell.angle_alpha   90.00
_cell.angle_beta   90.00
_cell.angle_gamma   90.00
#
_symmetry.space_group_name_H-M   'P 1'
#
loop_
_entity.id
_entity.type
_entity.pdbx_description
1 polymer ?
#
loop_
_entity_poly.entity_id
_entity_poly.type
_entity_poly.pdbx_seq_one_letter_code
_entity_poly.pdbx_strand_id
1 'polypeptide(L)'
;RYGTDAATHAPEWISRSAGSASDVRFEALLRRLDDRTPDPKIRLTRRRVVVDGRMMEEFTLVSHLEEEVGLVLEVAVTPDATPMQEVKSGARPAAAVERTLAGDAVELTAGAASMRLRAPGGEVTASGDDLVLTWHVTCPPRAAATVSWHVDLDDPSLVVRGTARQVDWALQARGGDPRLNRWLRQALDDLDALRLTLPGSPDEFFAAGAPWFFTLFGRDSLWAARLFLSVDPGMAASTLRVLGRLQ
;
A
#
# COMPACT_ATOMS: atom_id res chain seq x y z
N ARG A 1 -15.21 -7.08 -5.22
CA ARG A 1 -16.44 -7.91 -5.24
C ARG A 1 -16.09 -9.33 -5.65
N TYR A 2 -16.96 -10.27 -5.40
CA TYR A 2 -16.85 -11.65 -5.85
C TYR A 2 -18.23 -12.19 -6.20
N GLY A 3 -18.32 -13.21 -7.05
CA GLY A 3 -19.59 -13.82 -7.39
C GLY A 3 -19.44 -14.99 -8.37
N THR A 4 -20.57 -15.55 -8.73
CA THR A 4 -20.75 -16.41 -9.89
C THR A 4 -21.40 -15.59 -11.00
N ASP A 5 -21.47 -16.10 -12.21
CA ASP A 5 -21.87 -15.38 -13.43
C ASP A 5 -23.13 -14.48 -13.36
N ALA A 6 -23.95 -14.61 -12.33
CA ALA A 6 -25.23 -13.91 -12.20
C ALA A 6 -25.28 -12.79 -11.14
N ALA A 7 -24.37 -12.75 -10.16
CA ALA A 7 -24.42 -11.76 -9.08
C ALA A 7 -23.07 -11.56 -8.40
N THR A 8 -22.68 -10.30 -8.16
CA THR A 8 -21.49 -9.94 -7.39
C THR A 8 -21.84 -9.53 -5.97
N HIS A 9 -21.03 -9.93 -5.01
CA HIS A 9 -21.19 -9.68 -3.59
C HIS A 9 -19.94 -9.01 -3.00
N ALA A 10 -20.11 -8.27 -1.90
CA ALA A 10 -19.00 -7.77 -1.12
C ALA A 10 -18.48 -8.88 -0.18
N PRO A 11 -17.15 -9.04 0.01
CA PRO A 11 -16.60 -9.88 1.06
C PRO A 11 -17.04 -9.40 2.45
N GLU A 12 -17.27 -10.35 3.37
CA GLU A 12 -17.51 -10.04 4.78
C GLU A 12 -16.17 -9.95 5.51
N TRP A 13 -15.67 -8.73 5.67
CA TRP A 13 -14.37 -8.49 6.32
C TRP A 13 -14.44 -8.77 7.82
N ILE A 14 -13.55 -9.63 8.33
CA ILE A 14 -13.54 -10.09 9.72
C ILE A 14 -12.34 -9.62 10.52
N SER A 15 -11.21 -9.34 9.87
CA SER A 15 -10.02 -8.85 10.56
C SER A 15 -9.11 -8.02 9.67
N ARG A 16 -8.27 -7.22 10.31
CA ARG A 16 -7.15 -6.51 9.72
C ARG A 16 -5.93 -6.61 10.62
N SER A 17 -4.78 -6.93 10.05
CA SER A 17 -3.50 -6.93 10.75
C SER A 17 -2.45 -6.21 9.92
N ALA A 18 -1.53 -5.51 10.57
CA ALA A 18 -0.36 -4.92 9.94
C ALA A 18 0.88 -5.76 10.28
N GLY A 19 1.63 -6.15 9.26
CA GLY A 19 2.92 -6.82 9.41
C GLY A 19 4.05 -5.81 9.61
N SER A 20 3.93 -4.65 8.94
CA SER A 20 4.84 -3.51 9.04
C SER A 20 4.11 -2.23 8.58
N ALA A 21 4.81 -1.10 8.52
CA ALA A 21 4.28 0.15 7.95
C ALA A 21 3.90 0.03 6.46
N SER A 22 4.48 -0.94 5.74
CA SER A 22 4.27 -1.16 4.32
C SER A 22 3.54 -2.46 3.96
N ASP A 23 3.14 -3.28 4.94
CA ASP A 23 2.47 -4.58 4.73
C ASP A 23 1.22 -4.69 5.60
N VAL A 24 0.06 -4.81 4.97
CA VAL A 24 -1.22 -4.98 5.64
C VAL A 24 -2.00 -6.16 5.06
N ARG A 25 -2.63 -6.93 5.95
CA ARG A 25 -3.46 -8.09 5.61
C ARG A 25 -4.88 -7.87 6.10
N PHE A 26 -5.83 -8.24 5.27
CA PHE A 26 -7.26 -8.27 5.57
C PHE A 26 -7.79 -9.68 5.37
N GLU A 27 -8.63 -10.14 6.28
CA GLU A 27 -9.28 -11.45 6.18
C GLU A 27 -10.79 -11.28 6.01
N ALA A 28 -11.39 -12.08 5.14
CA ALA A 28 -12.82 -12.04 4.88
C ALA A 28 -13.40 -13.43 4.66
N LEU A 29 -14.72 -13.52 4.80
CA LEU A 29 -15.53 -14.69 4.46
C LEU A 29 -16.28 -14.43 3.16
N LEU A 30 -16.38 -15.47 2.31
CA LEU A 30 -17.11 -15.44 1.05
C LEU A 30 -18.38 -16.30 1.17
N ARG A 31 -19.31 -15.90 2.04
CA ARG A 31 -20.48 -16.72 2.43
C ARG A 31 -21.38 -17.13 1.26
N ARG A 32 -21.51 -16.26 0.24
CA ARG A 32 -22.42 -16.53 -0.90
C ARG A 32 -21.94 -17.63 -1.86
N LEU A 33 -20.74 -18.15 -1.63
CA LEU A 33 -20.22 -19.31 -2.37
C LEU A 33 -20.46 -20.63 -1.63
N ASP A 34 -20.92 -20.56 -0.37
CA ASP A 34 -21.06 -21.72 0.53
C ASP A 34 -22.28 -21.57 1.45
N ASP A 35 -23.42 -21.15 0.88
CA ASP A 35 -24.66 -20.90 1.64
C ASP A 35 -25.30 -22.19 2.22
N ARG A 36 -24.80 -23.38 1.83
CA ARG A 36 -25.34 -24.68 2.27
C ARG A 36 -24.86 -25.13 3.64
N THR A 37 -23.81 -24.49 4.17
CA THR A 37 -23.20 -24.88 5.45
C THR A 37 -23.30 -23.74 6.45
N PRO A 38 -23.56 -24.05 7.75
CA PRO A 38 -23.61 -23.02 8.78
C PRO A 38 -22.26 -22.33 9.00
N ASP A 39 -21.14 -23.05 8.81
CA ASP A 39 -19.78 -22.51 8.95
C ASP A 39 -19.18 -22.18 7.58
N PRO A 40 -18.78 -20.93 7.33
CA PRO A 40 -18.16 -20.54 6.08
C PRO A 40 -16.86 -21.29 5.83
N LYS A 41 -16.77 -21.98 4.69
CA LYS A 41 -15.61 -22.79 4.30
C LYS A 41 -14.71 -22.10 3.28
N ILE A 42 -15.12 -20.93 2.78
CA ILE A 42 -14.33 -20.18 1.82
C ILE A 42 -13.88 -18.86 2.45
N ARG A 43 -12.57 -18.69 2.52
CA ARG A 43 -11.92 -17.50 3.08
C ARG A 43 -11.15 -16.75 1.99
N LEU A 44 -11.08 -15.44 2.15
CA LEU A 44 -10.29 -14.57 1.32
C LEU A 44 -9.29 -13.84 2.21
N THR A 45 -8.02 -13.97 1.89
CA THR A 45 -6.96 -13.09 2.39
C THR A 45 -6.64 -12.06 1.32
N ARG A 46 -6.66 -10.78 1.67
CA ARG A 46 -6.13 -9.68 0.85
C ARG A 46 -4.90 -9.13 1.53
N ARG A 47 -3.75 -9.23 0.90
CA ARG A 47 -2.50 -8.65 1.37
C ARG A 47 -2.09 -7.51 0.47
N ARG A 48 -1.79 -6.35 1.07
CA ARG A 48 -1.27 -5.18 0.37
C ARG A 48 0.14 -4.89 0.85
N VAL A 49 1.06 -4.70 -0.09
CA VAL A 49 2.44 -4.31 0.18
C VAL A 49 2.77 -3.08 -0.67
N VAL A 50 3.46 -2.11 -0.05
CA VAL A 50 3.95 -0.89 -0.73
C VAL A 50 5.45 -0.79 -0.52
N VAL A 51 6.22 -0.88 -1.59
CA VAL A 51 7.69 -0.84 -1.56
C VAL A 51 8.20 -0.17 -2.85
N ASP A 52 9.13 0.76 -2.72
CA ASP A 52 9.90 1.35 -3.83
C ASP A 52 9.04 1.88 -5.01
N GLY A 53 8.01 2.65 -4.71
CA GLY A 53 7.12 3.22 -5.73
C GLY A 53 6.13 2.22 -6.32
N ARG A 54 6.10 0.98 -5.82
CA ARG A 54 5.15 -0.06 -6.22
C ARG A 54 4.17 -0.38 -5.09
N MET A 55 2.89 -0.46 -5.41
CA MET A 55 1.89 -1.09 -4.57
C MET A 55 1.48 -2.43 -5.20
N MET A 56 1.46 -3.47 -4.39
CA MET A 56 1.03 -4.82 -4.77
C MET A 56 -0.13 -5.27 -3.90
N GLU A 57 -1.14 -5.90 -4.51
CA GLU A 57 -2.19 -6.62 -3.80
C GLU A 57 -2.27 -8.06 -4.28
N GLU A 58 -2.35 -8.95 -3.32
CA GLU A 58 -2.56 -10.37 -3.52
C GLU A 58 -3.87 -10.79 -2.86
N PHE A 59 -4.67 -11.54 -3.57
CA PHE A 59 -5.91 -12.14 -3.11
C PHE A 59 -5.75 -13.66 -3.10
N THR A 60 -5.69 -14.25 -1.92
CA THR A 60 -5.62 -15.71 -1.73
C THR A 60 -6.97 -16.22 -1.25
N LEU A 61 -7.62 -17.03 -2.09
CA LEU A 61 -8.82 -17.76 -1.73
C LEU A 61 -8.41 -19.12 -1.16
N VAL A 62 -8.97 -19.49 -0.03
CA VAL A 62 -8.77 -20.80 0.59
C VAL A 62 -10.13 -21.49 0.70
N SER A 63 -10.26 -22.63 0.03
CA SER A 63 -11.47 -23.47 0.09
C SER A 63 -11.23 -24.68 1.00
N HIS A 64 -12.16 -24.92 1.91
CA HIS A 64 -12.24 -26.15 2.71
C HIS A 64 -13.36 -27.08 2.24
N LEU A 65 -13.93 -26.82 1.05
CA LEU A 65 -14.92 -27.68 0.41
C LEU A 65 -14.27 -28.91 -0.21
N GLU A 66 -15.07 -29.96 -0.37
CA GLU A 66 -14.67 -31.21 -1.05
C GLU A 66 -14.81 -31.10 -2.56
N GLU A 67 -15.42 -30.04 -3.06
CA GLU A 67 -15.66 -29.76 -4.47
C GLU A 67 -14.90 -28.52 -4.94
N GLU A 68 -14.67 -28.43 -6.21
CA GLU A 68 -14.07 -27.27 -6.87
C GLU A 68 -15.03 -26.07 -6.82
N VAL A 69 -14.50 -24.88 -6.61
CA VAL A 69 -15.25 -23.61 -6.57
C VAL A 69 -14.76 -22.69 -7.66
N GLY A 70 -15.64 -22.39 -8.63
CA GLY A 70 -15.42 -21.34 -9.63
C GLY A 70 -16.07 -20.03 -9.18
N LEU A 71 -15.34 -18.93 -9.31
CA LEU A 71 -15.86 -17.59 -9.04
C LEU A 71 -15.20 -16.53 -9.92
N VAL A 72 -15.89 -15.41 -10.06
CA VAL A 72 -15.33 -14.17 -10.60
C VAL A 72 -14.92 -13.29 -9.44
N LEU A 73 -13.68 -12.80 -9.46
CA LEU A 73 -13.18 -11.80 -8.52
C LEU A 73 -13.00 -10.48 -9.27
N GLU A 74 -13.63 -9.42 -8.76
CA GLU A 74 -13.55 -8.07 -9.31
C GLU A 74 -12.94 -7.09 -8.31
N VAL A 75 -12.05 -6.24 -8.80
CA VAL A 75 -11.48 -5.11 -8.06
C VAL A 75 -11.73 -3.83 -8.86
N ALA A 76 -12.49 -2.90 -8.30
CA ALA A 76 -12.65 -1.58 -8.87
C ALA A 76 -11.57 -0.65 -8.30
N VAL A 77 -10.90 0.07 -9.18
CA VAL A 77 -9.86 1.05 -8.87
C VAL A 77 -10.21 2.36 -9.54
N THR A 78 -10.38 3.42 -8.77
CA THR A 78 -10.55 4.79 -9.28
C THR A 78 -9.19 5.49 -9.24
N PRO A 79 -8.54 5.72 -10.39
CA PRO A 79 -7.29 6.49 -10.41
C PRO A 79 -7.57 7.93 -10.00
N ASP A 80 -6.81 8.43 -9.03
CA ASP A 80 -6.86 9.82 -8.57
C ASP A 80 -5.44 10.40 -8.55
N ALA A 81 -5.19 11.36 -9.43
CA ALA A 81 -3.91 12.07 -9.53
C ALA A 81 -3.99 13.47 -8.90
N THR A 82 -4.99 13.75 -8.06
CA THR A 82 -5.15 15.02 -7.38
C THR A 82 -3.96 15.30 -6.46
N PRO A 83 -3.25 16.42 -6.65
CA PRO A 83 -2.14 16.76 -5.77
C PRO A 83 -2.56 16.85 -4.30
N MET A 84 -1.73 16.33 -3.39
CA MET A 84 -1.99 16.32 -1.95
C MET A 84 -2.42 17.69 -1.41
N GLN A 85 -1.84 18.77 -1.91
CA GLN A 85 -2.14 20.13 -1.46
C GLN A 85 -3.56 20.56 -1.83
N GLU A 86 -4.05 20.12 -2.97
CA GLU A 86 -5.43 20.38 -3.40
C GLU A 86 -6.43 19.58 -2.58
N VAL A 87 -6.13 18.30 -2.30
CA VAL A 87 -6.93 17.49 -1.39
C VAL A 87 -7.02 18.16 -0.01
N LYS A 88 -5.91 18.68 0.52
CA LYS A 88 -5.89 19.40 1.82
C LYS A 88 -6.72 20.68 1.82
N SER A 89 -6.79 21.39 0.71
CA SER A 89 -7.60 22.61 0.58
C SER A 89 -9.09 22.33 0.42
N GLY A 90 -9.49 21.05 0.28
CA GLY A 90 -10.87 20.65 0.00
C GLY A 90 -11.27 20.87 -1.47
N ALA A 91 -10.33 21.23 -2.32
CA ALA A 91 -10.57 21.27 -3.76
C ALA A 91 -10.86 19.83 -4.26
N ARG A 92 -11.72 19.73 -5.24
CA ARG A 92 -12.00 18.50 -5.98
C ARG A 92 -11.71 18.72 -7.47
N PRO A 93 -10.45 18.95 -7.86
CA PRO A 93 -10.13 18.96 -9.25
C PRO A 93 -10.15 17.50 -9.70
N ALA A 94 -10.90 17.23 -10.75
CA ALA A 94 -10.66 16.04 -11.53
C ALA A 94 -9.38 16.29 -12.33
N ALA A 95 -8.23 15.93 -11.80
CA ALA A 95 -7.03 15.87 -12.62
C ALA A 95 -7.32 14.89 -13.75
N ALA A 96 -7.28 15.36 -15.00
CA ALA A 96 -7.50 14.51 -16.14
C ALA A 96 -6.40 13.43 -16.15
N VAL A 97 -6.82 12.18 -15.99
CA VAL A 97 -5.93 11.02 -16.09
C VAL A 97 -6.15 10.40 -17.46
N GLU A 98 -5.14 10.49 -18.32
CA GLU A 98 -5.15 9.80 -19.62
C GLU A 98 -4.93 8.31 -19.39
N ARG A 99 -5.64 7.46 -20.14
CA ARG A 99 -5.66 6.00 -19.98
C ARG A 99 -5.38 5.31 -21.29
N THR A 100 -4.44 4.38 -21.29
CA THR A 100 -4.17 3.49 -22.42
C THR A 100 -4.24 2.05 -21.93
N LEU A 101 -5.26 1.32 -22.39
CA LEU A 101 -5.47 -0.09 -22.02
C LEU A 101 -4.74 -1.01 -23.01
N ALA A 102 -4.09 -2.04 -22.48
CA ALA A 102 -3.39 -3.07 -23.24
C ALA A 102 -3.50 -4.44 -22.56
N GLY A 103 -4.60 -5.17 -22.80
CA GLY A 103 -4.82 -6.50 -22.23
C GLY A 103 -4.96 -6.49 -20.71
N ASP A 104 -3.99 -7.06 -20.02
CA ASP A 104 -3.90 -7.11 -18.54
C ASP A 104 -3.24 -5.88 -17.90
N ALA A 105 -2.93 -4.85 -18.71
CA ALA A 105 -2.21 -3.67 -18.27
C ALA A 105 -2.92 -2.38 -18.66
N VAL A 106 -2.71 -1.33 -17.85
CA VAL A 106 -3.14 0.03 -18.13
C VAL A 106 -2.00 0.99 -17.81
N GLU A 107 -1.71 1.87 -18.75
CA GLU A 107 -0.86 3.06 -18.53
C GLU A 107 -1.77 4.24 -18.21
N LEU A 108 -1.44 4.96 -17.16
CA LEU A 108 -2.14 6.14 -16.69
C LEU A 108 -1.14 7.29 -16.62
N THR A 109 -1.48 8.44 -17.18
CA THR A 109 -0.64 9.64 -17.13
C THR A 109 -1.43 10.82 -16.61
N ALA A 110 -0.79 11.64 -15.77
CA ALA A 110 -1.33 12.86 -15.22
C ALA A 110 -0.20 13.90 -15.07
N GLY A 111 -0.10 14.85 -15.99
CA GLY A 111 1.02 15.78 -16.02
C GLY A 111 2.36 15.05 -16.21
N ALA A 112 3.28 15.20 -15.27
CA ALA A 112 4.58 14.51 -15.29
C ALA A 112 4.54 13.12 -14.65
N ALA A 113 3.48 12.80 -13.89
CA ALA A 113 3.35 11.53 -13.21
C ALA A 113 2.84 10.44 -14.15
N SER A 114 3.35 9.23 -14.00
CA SER A 114 2.89 8.04 -14.69
C SER A 114 2.62 6.90 -13.70
N MET A 115 1.60 6.10 -14.00
CA MET A 115 1.25 4.91 -13.26
C MET A 115 1.06 3.77 -14.25
N ARG A 116 1.65 2.61 -13.97
CA ARG A 116 1.44 1.39 -14.73
C ARG A 116 0.76 0.35 -13.85
N LEU A 117 -0.51 0.09 -14.13
CA LEU A 117 -1.27 -0.95 -13.45
C LEU A 117 -1.21 -2.24 -14.27
N ARG A 118 -1.01 -3.38 -13.59
CA ARG A 118 -1.08 -4.72 -14.18
C ARG A 118 -1.88 -5.68 -13.31
N ALA A 119 -2.66 -6.53 -13.98
CA ALA A 119 -3.49 -7.57 -13.38
C ALA A 119 -3.19 -8.94 -14.03
N PRO A 120 -2.03 -9.57 -13.74
CA PRO A 120 -1.63 -10.82 -14.39
C PRO A 120 -2.71 -11.90 -14.31
N GLY A 121 -3.01 -12.52 -15.46
CA GLY A 121 -4.05 -13.54 -15.57
C GLY A 121 -5.49 -13.03 -15.45
N GLY A 122 -5.67 -11.73 -15.32
CA GLY A 122 -6.97 -11.06 -15.34
C GLY A 122 -7.18 -10.21 -16.58
N GLU A 123 -8.31 -9.57 -16.63
CA GLU A 123 -8.69 -8.58 -17.64
C GLU A 123 -8.87 -7.21 -16.98
N VAL A 124 -8.47 -6.14 -17.66
CA VAL A 124 -8.69 -4.77 -17.19
C VAL A 124 -9.61 -4.05 -18.18
N THR A 125 -10.74 -3.57 -17.68
CA THR A 125 -11.72 -2.79 -18.44
C THR A 125 -11.96 -1.43 -17.82
N ALA A 126 -12.38 -0.45 -18.62
CA ALA A 126 -12.79 0.86 -18.13
C ALA A 126 -14.31 0.90 -17.94
N SER A 127 -14.76 1.43 -16.81
CA SER A 127 -16.16 1.63 -16.47
C SER A 127 -16.35 3.03 -15.86
N GLY A 128 -16.69 4.01 -16.68
CA GLY A 128 -16.71 5.41 -16.28
C GLY A 128 -15.31 5.87 -15.82
N ASP A 129 -15.22 6.37 -14.60
CA ASP A 129 -13.95 6.80 -13.98
C ASP A 129 -13.15 5.64 -13.38
N ASP A 130 -13.76 4.47 -13.24
CA ASP A 130 -13.13 3.30 -12.66
C ASP A 130 -12.41 2.45 -13.70
N LEU A 131 -11.40 1.72 -13.24
CA LEU A 131 -10.83 0.54 -13.86
C LEU A 131 -11.37 -0.67 -13.11
N VAL A 132 -11.88 -1.65 -13.83
CA VAL A 132 -12.35 -2.92 -13.26
C VAL A 132 -11.38 -4.01 -13.66
N LEU A 133 -10.75 -4.62 -12.66
CA LEU A 133 -9.89 -5.78 -12.83
C LEU A 133 -10.70 -7.02 -12.52
N THR A 134 -10.73 -7.97 -13.44
CA THR A 134 -11.57 -9.18 -13.36
C THR A 134 -10.73 -10.43 -13.53
N TRP A 135 -10.87 -11.38 -12.61
CA TRP A 135 -10.29 -12.72 -12.72
C TRP A 135 -11.39 -13.78 -12.63
N HIS A 136 -11.30 -14.77 -13.51
CA HIS A 136 -12.02 -16.02 -13.36
C HIS A 136 -11.15 -16.99 -12.58
N VAL A 137 -11.53 -17.26 -11.34
CA VAL A 137 -10.72 -18.05 -10.39
C VAL A 137 -11.37 -19.39 -10.18
N THR A 138 -10.58 -20.44 -10.35
CA THR A 138 -10.96 -21.81 -9.99
C THR A 138 -10.13 -22.25 -8.79
N CYS A 139 -10.79 -22.53 -7.67
CA CYS A 139 -10.15 -23.03 -6.45
C CYS A 139 -10.42 -24.53 -6.33
N PRO A 140 -9.40 -25.40 -6.43
CA PRO A 140 -9.58 -26.84 -6.30
C PRO A 140 -10.08 -27.25 -4.89
N PRO A 141 -10.63 -28.46 -4.75
CA PRO A 141 -11.06 -28.96 -3.45
C PRO A 141 -9.95 -28.89 -2.40
N ARG A 142 -10.25 -28.38 -1.20
CA ARG A 142 -9.33 -28.27 -0.06
C ARG A 142 -7.98 -27.60 -0.39
N ALA A 143 -8.01 -26.63 -1.28
CA ALA A 143 -6.82 -25.95 -1.77
C ALA A 143 -6.95 -24.43 -1.70
N ALA A 144 -5.92 -23.74 -2.20
CA ALA A 144 -5.91 -22.30 -2.35
C ALA A 144 -5.67 -21.90 -3.81
N ALA A 145 -6.24 -20.77 -4.19
CA ALA A 145 -5.97 -20.10 -5.45
C ALA A 145 -5.61 -18.65 -5.17
N THR A 146 -4.65 -18.11 -5.92
CA THR A 146 -4.13 -16.76 -5.70
C THR A 146 -4.14 -15.98 -7.00
N VAL A 147 -4.61 -14.74 -6.93
CA VAL A 147 -4.48 -13.74 -8.00
C VAL A 147 -3.88 -12.47 -7.43
N SER A 148 -3.26 -11.67 -8.27
CA SER A 148 -2.61 -10.44 -7.82
C SER A 148 -2.69 -9.34 -8.88
N TRP A 149 -2.53 -8.12 -8.43
CA TRP A 149 -2.29 -6.96 -9.26
C TRP A 149 -1.28 -6.03 -8.61
N HIS A 150 -0.71 -5.15 -9.40
CA HIS A 150 0.21 -4.15 -8.90
C HIS A 150 0.10 -2.85 -9.70
N VAL A 151 0.52 -1.76 -9.07
CA VAL A 151 0.72 -0.48 -9.72
C VAL A 151 2.12 0.03 -9.42
N ASP A 152 2.84 0.39 -10.47
CA ASP A 152 4.09 1.14 -10.40
C ASP A 152 3.76 2.62 -10.57
N LEU A 153 4.32 3.46 -9.71
CA LEU A 153 4.17 4.91 -9.74
C LEU A 153 5.53 5.56 -9.97
N ASP A 154 5.62 6.43 -10.96
CA ASP A 154 6.76 7.32 -11.18
C ASP A 154 6.27 8.75 -11.30
N ASP A 155 6.84 9.62 -10.47
CA ASP A 155 6.60 11.06 -10.53
C ASP A 155 7.95 11.80 -10.44
N PRO A 156 8.51 12.22 -11.57
CA PRO A 156 9.77 12.95 -11.61
C PRO A 156 9.68 14.35 -11.01
N SER A 157 8.48 14.89 -10.82
CA SER A 157 8.26 16.24 -10.25
C SER A 157 8.31 16.28 -8.73
N LEU A 158 8.41 15.13 -8.03
CA LEU A 158 8.48 15.07 -6.58
C LEU A 158 9.67 15.83 -6.03
N VAL A 159 9.41 16.77 -5.14
CA VAL A 159 10.41 17.56 -4.41
C VAL A 159 11.05 16.83 -3.24
N VAL A 160 10.43 15.75 -2.78
CA VAL A 160 10.96 14.80 -1.78
C VAL A 160 10.69 13.39 -2.25
N ARG A 161 11.55 12.45 -1.89
CA ARG A 161 11.43 11.03 -2.25
C ARG A 161 11.68 10.15 -1.05
N GLY A 162 11.14 8.95 -1.04
CA GLY A 162 11.54 7.90 -0.10
C GLY A 162 13.01 7.55 -0.29
N THR A 163 13.69 7.16 0.79
CA THR A 163 15.07 6.69 0.72
C THR A 163 15.13 5.20 0.39
N ALA A 164 16.06 4.81 -0.48
CA ALA A 164 16.34 3.41 -0.77
C ALA A 164 17.35 2.78 0.22
N ARG A 165 17.97 3.59 1.09
CA ARG A 165 18.95 3.11 2.06
C ARG A 165 18.28 2.23 3.11
N GLN A 166 18.68 0.98 3.20
CA GLN A 166 18.27 0.10 4.27
C GLN A 166 18.95 0.49 5.59
N VAL A 167 18.19 0.48 6.67
CA VAL A 167 18.71 0.71 8.02
C VAL A 167 18.30 -0.45 8.92
N ASP A 168 19.22 -0.83 9.80
CA ASP A 168 18.94 -1.75 10.89
C ASP A 168 19.15 -0.97 12.21
N TRP A 169 18.08 -0.40 12.72
CA TRP A 169 18.11 0.28 14.00
C TRP A 169 17.90 -0.74 15.12
N ALA A 170 18.97 -1.45 15.46
CA ALA A 170 18.96 -2.38 16.57
C ALA A 170 18.85 -1.62 17.90
N LEU A 171 17.64 -1.41 18.38
CA LEU A 171 17.41 -0.88 19.72
C LEU A 171 17.65 -2.01 20.73
N GLN A 172 18.74 -1.92 21.48
CA GLN A 172 19.07 -2.88 22.55
C GLN A 172 18.25 -2.66 23.84
N ALA A 173 17.20 -1.84 23.78
CA ALA A 173 16.29 -1.66 24.90
C ALA A 173 15.47 -2.95 25.12
N ARG A 174 15.77 -3.66 26.20
CA ARG A 174 15.01 -4.83 26.63
C ARG A 174 14.19 -4.46 27.85
N GLY A 175 12.88 -4.36 27.69
CA GLY A 175 11.96 -4.29 28.83
C GLY A 175 11.55 -5.67 29.26
N GLY A 176 11.20 -5.84 30.54
CA GLY A 176 10.61 -7.09 31.06
C GLY A 176 9.21 -7.40 30.48
N ASP A 177 8.54 -6.40 29.88
CA ASP A 177 7.24 -6.56 29.25
C ASP A 177 7.40 -6.75 27.73
N PRO A 178 6.95 -7.88 27.15
CA PRO A 178 7.02 -8.14 25.71
C PRO A 178 6.25 -7.12 24.86
N ARG A 179 5.25 -6.43 25.43
CA ARG A 179 4.47 -5.40 24.74
C ARG A 179 5.34 -4.17 24.43
N LEU A 180 6.23 -3.79 25.35
CA LEU A 180 7.18 -2.69 25.13
C LEU A 180 8.12 -3.00 23.96
N ASN A 181 8.62 -4.22 23.87
CA ASN A 181 9.53 -4.61 22.79
C ASN A 181 8.82 -4.61 21.42
N ARG A 182 7.54 -4.98 21.37
CA ARG A 182 6.74 -4.88 20.14
C ARG A 182 6.47 -3.44 19.75
N TRP A 183 6.10 -2.61 20.73
CA TRP A 183 5.85 -1.19 20.50
C TRP A 183 7.10 -0.45 19.99
N LEU A 184 8.27 -0.72 20.58
CA LEU A 184 9.53 -0.12 20.15
C LEU A 184 9.89 -0.54 18.71
N ARG A 185 9.74 -1.81 18.35
CA ARG A 185 9.96 -2.26 16.97
C ARG A 185 9.01 -1.56 15.99
N GLN A 186 7.72 -1.53 16.30
CA GLN A 186 6.75 -0.83 15.46
C GLN A 186 7.08 0.66 15.31
N ALA A 187 7.50 1.32 16.39
CA ALA A 187 7.89 2.73 16.33
C ALA A 187 9.12 2.97 15.44
N LEU A 188 10.09 2.06 15.42
CA LEU A 188 11.22 2.13 14.51
C LEU A 188 10.83 1.87 13.05
N ASP A 189 9.96 0.89 12.81
CA ASP A 189 9.41 0.62 11.47
C ASP A 189 8.61 1.82 10.94
N ASP A 190 7.81 2.46 11.80
CA ASP A 190 7.04 3.66 11.45
C ASP A 190 7.97 4.85 11.14
N LEU A 191 9.05 5.02 11.88
CA LEU A 191 10.06 6.06 11.62
C LEU A 191 10.83 5.77 10.33
N ASP A 192 11.16 4.52 10.04
CA ASP A 192 11.80 4.13 8.78
C ASP A 192 10.91 4.50 7.58
N ALA A 193 9.59 4.26 7.68
CA ALA A 193 8.62 4.64 6.66
C ALA A 193 8.46 6.17 6.48
N LEU A 194 8.91 6.98 7.45
CA LEU A 194 8.90 8.45 7.38
C LEU A 194 10.22 9.06 6.88
N ARG A 195 11.22 8.24 6.53
CA ARG A 195 12.49 8.75 6.01
C ARG A 195 12.35 9.23 4.57
N LEU A 196 12.75 10.46 4.34
CA LEU A 196 12.75 11.12 3.05
C LEU A 196 14.13 11.69 2.72
N THR A 197 14.36 11.90 1.43
CA THR A 197 15.52 12.60 0.89
C THR A 197 15.09 13.62 -0.15
N LEU A 198 15.94 14.60 -0.42
CA LEU A 198 15.78 15.51 -1.57
C LEU A 198 16.36 14.83 -2.83
N PRO A 199 15.80 15.07 -4.02
CA PRO A 199 16.36 14.57 -5.27
C PRO A 199 17.84 14.94 -5.40
N GLY A 200 18.68 13.93 -5.68
CA GLY A 200 20.13 14.11 -5.83
C GLY A 200 20.91 14.35 -4.53
N SER A 201 20.28 14.23 -3.35
CA SER A 201 20.94 14.34 -2.06
C SER A 201 21.10 12.94 -1.41
N PRO A 202 22.27 12.64 -0.82
CA PRO A 202 22.42 11.45 0.01
C PRO A 202 21.89 11.63 1.44
N ASP A 203 21.56 12.87 1.81
CA ASP A 203 21.12 13.20 3.15
C ASP A 203 19.63 12.98 3.33
N GLU A 204 19.27 12.46 4.49
CA GLU A 204 17.91 12.05 4.84
C GLU A 204 17.37 12.88 6.02
N PHE A 205 16.04 12.89 6.13
CA PHE A 205 15.33 13.51 7.23
C PHE A 205 14.02 12.77 7.49
N PHE A 206 13.43 12.95 8.65
CA PHE A 206 12.09 12.46 8.93
C PHE A 206 11.03 13.44 8.43
N ALA A 207 10.04 12.94 7.71
CA ALA A 207 8.81 13.67 7.43
C ALA A 207 8.11 14.07 8.72
N ALA A 208 7.36 15.16 8.69
CA ALA A 208 6.60 15.61 9.86
C ALA A 208 5.41 14.71 10.19
N GLY A 209 4.90 13.98 9.21
CA GLY A 209 3.84 12.97 9.40
C GLY A 209 3.08 12.62 8.12
N ALA A 210 2.65 11.37 8.02
CA ALA A 210 1.83 10.88 6.91
C ALA A 210 0.33 10.97 7.27
N PRO A 211 -0.56 11.15 6.29
CA PRO A 211 -0.28 11.49 4.89
C PRO A 211 -0.06 12.99 4.64
N TRP A 212 -0.62 13.89 5.51
CA TRP A 212 -0.80 15.30 5.22
C TRP A 212 0.48 16.15 5.31
N PHE A 213 1.48 15.69 6.04
CA PHE A 213 2.74 16.38 6.30
C PHE A 213 3.94 15.53 5.85
N PHE A 214 3.75 14.74 4.78
CA PHE A 214 4.77 13.84 4.24
C PHE A 214 5.80 14.62 3.42
N THR A 215 6.49 15.55 4.10
CA THR A 215 7.49 16.45 3.53
C THR A 215 8.41 16.96 4.65
N LEU A 216 9.37 17.84 4.29
CA LEU A 216 10.26 18.51 5.21
C LEU A 216 9.54 19.66 5.93
N PHE A 217 9.50 19.59 7.26
CA PHE A 217 9.15 20.72 8.12
C PHE A 217 10.34 20.96 9.08
N GLY A 218 10.97 22.15 8.98
CA GLY A 218 12.20 22.42 9.70
C GLY A 218 12.12 22.12 11.20
N ARG A 219 11.08 22.61 11.88
CA ARG A 219 10.91 22.38 13.33
C ARG A 219 10.68 20.90 13.64
N ASP A 220 9.77 20.26 12.94
CA ASP A 220 9.34 18.89 13.25
C ASP A 220 10.45 17.90 12.93
N SER A 221 11.13 18.07 11.79
CA SER A 221 12.27 17.22 11.41
C SER A 221 13.45 17.38 12.38
N LEU A 222 13.69 18.61 12.90
CA LEU A 222 14.73 18.84 13.94
C LEU A 222 14.37 18.17 15.25
N TRP A 223 13.13 18.24 15.71
CA TRP A 223 12.69 17.59 16.93
C TRP A 223 12.77 16.06 16.81
N ALA A 224 12.31 15.51 15.70
CA ALA A 224 12.40 14.07 15.43
C ALA A 224 13.88 13.61 15.45
N ALA A 225 14.74 14.30 14.73
CA ALA A 225 16.17 14.01 14.70
C ALA A 225 16.83 14.12 16.09
N ARG A 226 16.45 15.13 16.88
CA ARG A 226 16.95 15.31 18.25
C ARG A 226 16.53 14.16 19.18
N LEU A 227 15.26 13.77 19.12
CA LEU A 227 14.77 12.66 19.95
C LEU A 227 15.38 11.32 19.53
N PHE A 228 15.80 11.21 18.28
CA PHE A 228 16.41 10.01 17.72
C PHE A 228 17.92 9.91 17.91
N LEU A 229 18.58 10.90 18.54
CA LEU A 229 20.04 10.94 18.76
C LEU A 229 20.59 9.71 19.48
N SER A 230 19.82 9.12 20.38
CA SER A 230 20.24 7.91 21.12
C SER A 230 20.22 6.64 20.26
N VAL A 231 19.53 6.66 19.13
CA VAL A 231 19.39 5.53 18.20
C VAL A 231 20.36 5.68 17.04
N ASP A 232 20.32 6.83 16.35
CA ASP A 232 21.19 7.13 15.21
C ASP A 232 21.54 8.63 15.14
N PRO A 233 22.73 9.03 15.65
CA PRO A 233 23.20 10.41 15.52
C PRO A 233 23.40 10.85 14.06
N GLY A 234 23.61 9.90 13.14
CA GLY A 234 23.76 10.17 11.71
C GLY A 234 22.52 10.81 11.12
N MET A 235 21.33 10.43 11.56
CA MET A 235 20.07 11.06 11.14
C MET A 235 19.99 12.54 11.54
N ALA A 236 20.44 12.90 12.72
CA ALA A 236 20.49 14.29 13.15
C ALA A 236 21.46 15.12 12.31
N ALA A 237 22.67 14.60 12.06
CA ALA A 237 23.65 15.24 11.20
C ALA A 237 23.14 15.40 9.75
N SER A 238 22.49 14.38 9.23
CA SER A 238 21.88 14.37 7.91
C SER A 238 20.75 15.42 7.79
N THR A 239 19.84 15.46 8.75
CA THR A 239 18.76 16.47 8.82
C THR A 239 19.31 17.89 8.85
N LEU A 240 20.37 18.15 9.63
CA LEU A 240 21.01 19.47 9.69
C LEU A 240 21.64 19.86 8.36
N ARG A 241 22.27 18.92 7.63
CA ARG A 241 22.83 19.20 6.31
C ARG A 241 21.75 19.52 5.28
N VAL A 242 20.63 18.81 5.30
CA VAL A 242 19.47 19.10 4.42
C VAL A 242 18.96 20.52 4.68
N LEU A 243 18.71 20.87 5.94
CA LEU A 243 18.22 22.19 6.31
C LEU A 243 19.22 23.30 5.98
N GLY A 244 20.51 23.07 6.20
CA GLY A 244 21.57 24.04 5.88
C GLY A 244 21.73 24.29 4.38
N ARG A 245 21.37 23.36 3.51
CA ARG A 245 21.37 23.56 2.04
C ARG A 245 20.16 24.35 1.53
N LEU A 246 19.10 24.43 2.31
CA LEU A 246 17.86 25.12 1.93
C LEU A 246 17.75 26.55 2.49
N GLN A 247 18.76 26.99 3.24
CA GLN A 247 18.90 28.37 3.71
C GLN A 247 19.61 29.23 2.66
#